data_e83a8f9b46458740fa5b9336a3aea1b2
#
_entry.id   e83a8f9b46458740fa5b9336a3aea1b2
#
_cell.length_a   1.000
_cell.length_b   1.000
_cell.length_c   1.000
_cell.angle_alpha   90.00
_cell.angle_beta   90.00
_cell.angle_gamma   90.00
#
_symmetry.space_group_name_H-M   'P 1'
#
loop_
_entity.id
_entity.type
_entity.pdbx_description
1 polymer ?
#
loop_
_entity_poly.entity_id
_entity_poly.type
_entity_poly.pdbx_seq_one_letter_code
_entity_poly.pdbx_strand_id
1 'polypeptide(L)'
;LGDGSVTDLSYSGFTKAAEEYGMDTQVVEVQVGEYEETLRSMAQEGYGLLVCLQPEMVDAICTVAPEYPDTKFFSMNGEINAIPNVLGSANKEQEGSYLAGVTAALMSETGKIGAVIGQDMAQNNRYAAGYEDGAKAANPDIEVSIMYAGTFEDPAKGKELALTLYNSGYDVVYQVAAKTGLGVFEAAKELGEGHYVVGCDIDQSPLLPGQVVGSQITPYDTWVYAAMKDYAEGKFEGGRTEAFSMKRTDGAGFDFDSTGKITYKDGVKDMVEESKEKIMSGEIVPESVREKDK
;
A
#
# COMPACT_ATOMS: atom_id res chain seq x y z
N LEU A 1 -13.88 -3.55 -6.80
CA LEU A 1 -13.19 -3.16 -8.04
C LEU A 1 -13.47 -1.69 -8.37
N GLY A 2 -12.53 -1.06 -9.10
CA GLY A 2 -12.65 0.35 -9.50
C GLY A 2 -12.12 1.34 -8.46
N ASP A 3 -11.23 0.88 -7.57
CA ASP A 3 -10.54 1.72 -6.59
C ASP A 3 -9.23 2.34 -7.15
N GLY A 4 -8.77 1.88 -8.31
CA GLY A 4 -7.51 2.30 -8.90
C GLY A 4 -6.29 2.03 -8.01
N SER A 5 -6.37 1.09 -7.09
CA SER A 5 -5.37 0.80 -6.07
C SER A 5 -5.36 -0.72 -5.74
N VAL A 6 -5.43 -1.07 -4.47
CA VAL A 6 -5.24 -2.43 -3.92
C VAL A 6 -6.09 -3.49 -4.62
N THR A 7 -7.41 -3.24 -4.77
CA THR A 7 -8.33 -4.24 -5.32
C THR A 7 -8.10 -4.46 -6.81
N ASP A 8 -7.93 -3.39 -7.58
CA ASP A 8 -7.71 -3.48 -9.03
C ASP A 8 -6.35 -4.10 -9.35
N LEU A 9 -5.29 -3.75 -8.60
CA LEU A 9 -3.98 -4.39 -8.71
C LEU A 9 -4.06 -5.88 -8.40
N SER A 10 -4.63 -6.24 -7.25
CA SER A 10 -4.81 -7.63 -6.85
C SER A 10 -5.57 -8.44 -7.88
N TYR A 11 -6.63 -7.85 -8.47
CA TYR A 11 -7.42 -8.47 -9.52
C TYR A 11 -6.62 -8.67 -10.81
N SER A 12 -5.71 -7.76 -11.16
CA SER A 12 -4.84 -7.94 -12.33
C SER A 12 -3.90 -9.13 -12.18
N GLY A 13 -3.29 -9.30 -11.01
CA GLY A 13 -2.46 -10.46 -10.68
C GLY A 13 -3.25 -11.76 -10.65
N PHE A 14 -4.46 -11.71 -10.08
CA PHE A 14 -5.41 -12.83 -10.06
C PHE A 14 -5.78 -13.29 -11.49
N THR A 15 -6.18 -12.36 -12.34
CA THR A 15 -6.58 -12.65 -13.73
C THR A 15 -5.41 -13.23 -14.52
N LYS A 16 -4.22 -12.63 -14.40
CA LYS A 16 -3.01 -13.11 -15.06
C LYS A 16 -2.68 -14.55 -14.67
N ALA A 17 -2.70 -14.87 -13.38
CA ALA A 17 -2.45 -16.25 -12.92
C ALA A 17 -3.52 -17.22 -13.40
N ALA A 18 -4.80 -16.82 -13.33
CA ALA A 18 -5.91 -17.65 -13.78
C ALA A 18 -5.80 -18.02 -15.27
N GLU A 19 -5.45 -17.05 -16.12
CA GLU A 19 -5.25 -17.26 -17.56
C GLU A 19 -4.03 -18.16 -17.84
N GLU A 20 -2.89 -17.90 -17.18
CA GLU A 20 -1.64 -18.61 -17.41
C GLU A 20 -1.71 -20.08 -17.00
N TYR A 21 -2.40 -20.37 -15.89
CA TYR A 21 -2.51 -21.73 -15.34
C TYR A 21 -3.85 -22.41 -15.66
N GLY A 22 -4.73 -21.77 -16.43
CA GLY A 22 -6.02 -22.34 -16.84
C GLY A 22 -6.94 -22.62 -15.66
N MET A 23 -6.99 -21.73 -14.67
CA MET A 23 -7.82 -21.88 -13.49
C MET A 23 -9.25 -21.42 -13.76
N ASP A 24 -10.23 -22.19 -13.28
CA ASP A 24 -11.62 -21.77 -13.20
C ASP A 24 -11.81 -20.90 -11.94
N THR A 25 -12.31 -19.69 -12.11
CA THR A 25 -12.28 -18.66 -11.06
C THR A 25 -13.60 -17.94 -10.89
N GLN A 26 -13.87 -17.49 -9.66
CA GLN A 26 -15.00 -16.64 -9.31
C GLN A 26 -14.53 -15.48 -8.42
N VAL A 27 -15.08 -14.29 -8.64
CA VAL A 27 -14.88 -13.13 -7.77
C VAL A 27 -16.19 -12.85 -7.03
N VAL A 28 -16.10 -12.72 -5.71
CA VAL A 28 -17.24 -12.45 -4.85
C VAL A 28 -16.99 -11.16 -4.06
N GLU A 29 -17.89 -10.21 -4.16
CA GLU A 29 -17.90 -9.02 -3.30
C GLU A 29 -18.67 -9.36 -2.02
N VAL A 30 -17.98 -9.29 -0.88
CA VAL A 30 -18.49 -9.70 0.41
C VAL A 30 -18.73 -8.50 1.30
N GLN A 31 -19.87 -8.46 1.97
CA GLN A 31 -20.20 -7.41 2.93
C GLN A 31 -19.63 -7.72 4.32
N VAL A 32 -19.36 -6.67 5.08
CA VAL A 32 -18.96 -6.81 6.50
C VAL A 32 -20.03 -7.61 7.25
N GLY A 33 -19.58 -8.67 7.94
CA GLY A 33 -20.44 -9.59 8.68
C GLY A 33 -20.82 -10.87 7.92
N GLU A 34 -20.53 -10.98 6.62
CA GLU A 34 -20.82 -12.16 5.79
C GLU A 34 -19.57 -12.99 5.46
N TYR A 35 -18.40 -12.62 5.99
CA TYR A 35 -17.12 -13.22 5.64
C TYR A 35 -17.07 -14.74 5.91
N GLU A 36 -17.45 -15.18 7.11
CA GLU A 36 -17.41 -16.61 7.44
C GLU A 36 -18.36 -17.45 6.58
N GLU A 37 -19.60 -16.96 6.37
CA GLU A 37 -20.60 -17.68 5.56
C GLU A 37 -20.13 -17.81 4.12
N THR A 38 -19.59 -16.74 3.55
CA THR A 38 -19.07 -16.73 2.19
C THR A 38 -17.87 -17.68 2.04
N LEU A 39 -16.91 -17.64 2.97
CA LEU A 39 -15.75 -18.53 2.94
C LEU A 39 -16.16 -20.02 3.05
N ARG A 40 -17.13 -20.36 3.92
CA ARG A 40 -17.67 -21.71 4.03
C ARG A 40 -18.37 -22.15 2.76
N SER A 41 -19.20 -21.28 2.15
CA SER A 41 -19.89 -21.59 0.91
C SER A 41 -18.92 -21.91 -0.21
N MET A 42 -17.92 -21.07 -0.42
CA MET A 42 -16.91 -21.30 -1.46
C MET A 42 -16.09 -22.58 -1.21
N ALA A 43 -15.69 -22.84 0.03
CA ALA A 43 -14.99 -24.09 0.37
C ALA A 43 -15.86 -25.33 0.13
N GLN A 44 -17.17 -25.26 0.46
CA GLN A 44 -18.14 -26.35 0.19
C GLN A 44 -18.40 -26.56 -1.31
N GLU A 45 -18.36 -25.51 -2.11
CA GLU A 45 -18.47 -25.57 -3.57
C GLU A 45 -17.24 -26.19 -4.22
N GLY A 46 -16.16 -26.42 -3.46
CA GLY A 46 -14.95 -27.11 -3.91
C GLY A 46 -13.87 -26.20 -4.47
N TYR A 47 -13.90 -24.91 -4.19
CA TYR A 47 -12.77 -24.04 -4.52
C TYR A 47 -11.53 -24.45 -3.73
N GLY A 48 -10.46 -24.74 -4.45
CA GLY A 48 -9.21 -25.23 -3.85
C GLY A 48 -8.32 -24.15 -3.28
N LEU A 49 -8.47 -22.89 -3.73
CA LEU A 49 -7.77 -21.72 -3.20
C LEU A 49 -8.75 -20.54 -3.06
N LEU A 50 -8.78 -19.94 -1.88
CA LEU A 50 -9.50 -18.69 -1.61
C LEU A 50 -8.49 -17.57 -1.38
N VAL A 51 -8.55 -16.52 -2.21
CA VAL A 51 -7.71 -15.32 -2.12
C VAL A 51 -8.52 -14.23 -1.41
N CYS A 52 -8.11 -13.88 -0.19
CA CYS A 52 -8.80 -12.94 0.68
C CYS A 52 -8.00 -11.64 0.77
N LEU A 53 -8.56 -10.54 0.28
CA LEU A 53 -7.84 -9.27 0.11
C LEU A 53 -7.94 -8.33 1.31
N GLN A 54 -8.99 -8.47 2.12
CA GLN A 54 -9.30 -7.52 3.19
C GLN A 54 -8.73 -7.98 4.53
N PRO A 55 -8.03 -7.11 5.28
CA PRO A 55 -7.51 -7.45 6.61
C PRO A 55 -8.61 -7.81 7.61
N GLU A 56 -9.83 -7.29 7.43
CA GLU A 56 -11.00 -7.61 8.27
C GLU A 56 -11.46 -9.06 8.12
N MET A 57 -11.00 -9.80 7.11
CA MET A 57 -11.32 -11.22 6.93
C MET A 57 -10.48 -12.15 7.81
N VAL A 58 -9.44 -11.67 8.49
CA VAL A 58 -8.49 -12.49 9.28
C VAL A 58 -9.20 -13.40 10.27
N ASP A 59 -10.11 -12.85 11.06
CA ASP A 59 -10.84 -13.65 12.06
C ASP A 59 -11.72 -14.74 11.42
N ALA A 60 -12.37 -14.39 10.31
CA ALA A 60 -13.18 -15.35 9.55
C ALA A 60 -12.32 -16.46 8.93
N ILE A 61 -11.15 -16.12 8.40
CA ILE A 61 -10.19 -17.11 7.88
C ILE A 61 -9.72 -18.03 9.00
N CYS A 62 -9.34 -17.49 10.15
CA CYS A 62 -8.91 -18.27 11.31
C CYS A 62 -9.99 -19.23 11.80
N THR A 63 -11.26 -18.84 11.68
CA THR A 63 -12.40 -19.68 12.06
C THR A 63 -12.66 -20.78 11.03
N VAL A 64 -12.69 -20.42 9.74
CA VAL A 64 -13.17 -21.31 8.67
C VAL A 64 -12.08 -22.25 8.15
N ALA A 65 -10.84 -21.77 8.00
CA ALA A 65 -9.79 -22.57 7.37
C ALA A 65 -9.52 -23.93 8.05
N PRO A 66 -9.57 -24.06 9.39
CA PRO A 66 -9.44 -25.37 10.05
C PRO A 66 -10.58 -26.35 9.74
N GLU A 67 -11.76 -25.86 9.36
CA GLU A 67 -12.92 -26.70 9.01
C GLU A 67 -12.74 -27.35 7.60
N TYR A 68 -11.88 -26.73 6.75
CA TYR A 68 -11.67 -27.14 5.35
C TYR A 68 -10.17 -27.33 5.04
N PRO A 69 -9.51 -28.35 5.58
CA PRO A 69 -8.05 -28.51 5.48
C PRO A 69 -7.53 -28.71 4.04
N ASP A 70 -8.37 -29.14 3.12
CA ASP A 70 -8.02 -29.34 1.71
C ASP A 70 -8.08 -28.02 0.90
N THR A 71 -8.89 -27.05 1.34
CA THR A 71 -8.94 -25.71 0.75
C THR A 71 -7.79 -24.87 1.28
N LYS A 72 -7.07 -24.17 0.39
CA LYS A 72 -6.01 -23.24 0.73
C LYS A 72 -6.58 -21.83 0.85
N PHE A 73 -5.97 -21.02 1.73
CA PHE A 73 -6.36 -19.63 1.95
C PHE A 73 -5.12 -18.75 1.84
N PHE A 74 -5.15 -17.75 0.98
CA PHE A 74 -4.18 -16.67 0.97
C PHE A 74 -4.81 -15.42 1.61
N SER A 75 -4.28 -15.00 2.75
CA SER A 75 -4.72 -13.79 3.45
C SER A 75 -3.79 -12.64 3.13
N MET A 76 -4.20 -11.78 2.20
CA MET A 76 -3.46 -10.56 1.92
C MET A 76 -3.68 -9.54 3.05
N ASN A 77 -2.61 -8.90 3.52
CA ASN A 77 -2.64 -7.96 4.66
C ASN A 77 -3.11 -8.58 5.98
N GLY A 78 -3.02 -9.91 6.13
CA GLY A 78 -3.41 -10.62 7.35
C GLY A 78 -2.30 -11.52 7.86
N GLU A 79 -1.80 -11.23 9.05
CA GLU A 79 -0.79 -12.05 9.73
C GLU A 79 -1.46 -13.26 10.38
N ILE A 80 -1.37 -14.43 9.73
CA ILE A 80 -1.95 -15.68 10.23
C ILE A 80 -0.87 -16.75 10.26
N ASN A 81 -0.58 -17.28 11.43
CA ASN A 81 0.41 -18.32 11.63
C ASN A 81 -0.23 -19.57 12.24
N ALA A 82 0.44 -20.72 12.09
CA ALA A 82 0.08 -22.01 12.68
C ALA A 82 -1.24 -22.65 12.16
N ILE A 83 -1.88 -22.12 11.13
CA ILE A 83 -3.01 -22.76 10.43
C ILE A 83 -2.49 -23.38 9.13
N PRO A 84 -2.37 -24.71 9.00
CA PRO A 84 -1.56 -25.37 7.97
C PRO A 84 -1.95 -25.05 6.52
N ASN A 85 -3.19 -24.72 6.27
CA ASN A 85 -3.72 -24.38 4.94
C ASN A 85 -3.89 -22.88 4.69
N VAL A 86 -3.33 -22.03 5.56
CA VAL A 86 -3.38 -20.57 5.41
C VAL A 86 -1.97 -20.02 5.18
N LEU A 87 -1.79 -19.25 4.12
CA LEU A 87 -0.66 -18.36 3.92
C LEU A 87 -1.09 -16.94 4.26
N GLY A 88 -0.58 -16.40 5.36
CA GLY A 88 -0.73 -14.99 5.70
C GLY A 88 0.27 -14.10 4.98
N SER A 89 0.01 -12.81 4.90
CA SER A 89 0.99 -11.84 4.42
C SER A 89 1.12 -10.65 5.39
N ALA A 90 2.36 -10.21 5.59
CA ALA A 90 2.71 -8.99 6.30
C ALA A 90 3.48 -8.09 5.34
N ASN A 91 2.90 -6.95 5.03
CA ASN A 91 3.55 -6.01 4.11
C ASN A 91 4.46 -5.07 4.89
N LYS A 92 5.54 -4.66 4.25
CA LYS A 92 6.51 -3.70 4.78
C LYS A 92 6.25 -2.32 4.18
N GLU A 93 5.03 -1.81 4.39
CA GLU A 93 4.58 -0.52 3.83
C GLU A 93 5.53 0.63 4.22
N GLN A 94 6.15 0.55 5.40
CA GLN A 94 7.11 1.53 5.87
C GLN A 94 8.35 1.66 4.96
N GLU A 95 8.74 0.61 4.23
CA GLU A 95 9.94 0.65 3.39
C GLU A 95 9.74 1.58 2.19
N GLY A 96 8.65 1.42 1.43
CA GLY A 96 8.32 2.33 0.33
C GLY A 96 7.95 3.73 0.80
N SER A 97 7.26 3.84 1.94
CA SER A 97 6.90 5.13 2.54
C SER A 97 8.11 5.91 3.05
N TYR A 98 9.17 5.21 3.48
CA TYR A 98 10.45 5.86 3.79
C TYR A 98 11.00 6.60 2.56
N LEU A 99 11.02 5.96 1.40
CA LEU A 99 11.47 6.59 0.16
C LEU A 99 10.56 7.75 -0.27
N ALA A 100 9.24 7.62 -0.05
CA ALA A 100 8.28 8.71 -0.23
C ALA A 100 8.61 9.91 0.69
N GLY A 101 8.95 9.64 1.94
CA GLY A 101 9.35 10.66 2.92
C GLY A 101 10.65 11.37 2.53
N VAL A 102 11.67 10.61 2.12
CA VAL A 102 12.94 11.15 1.60
C VAL A 102 12.66 12.09 0.41
N THR A 103 11.88 11.61 -0.56
CA THR A 103 11.53 12.40 -1.76
C THR A 103 10.78 13.68 -1.38
N ALA A 104 9.76 13.57 -0.56
CA ALA A 104 8.94 14.72 -0.14
C ALA A 104 9.78 15.79 0.61
N ALA A 105 10.62 15.36 1.53
CA ALA A 105 11.46 16.27 2.30
C ALA A 105 12.48 17.03 1.43
N LEU A 106 13.08 16.36 0.45
CA LEU A 106 14.03 16.97 -0.47
C LEU A 106 13.35 17.89 -1.50
N MET A 107 12.14 17.53 -1.93
CA MET A 107 11.37 18.33 -2.88
C MET A 107 10.69 19.55 -2.23
N SER A 108 10.40 19.52 -0.94
CA SER A 108 9.77 20.64 -0.22
C SER A 108 10.60 21.91 -0.28
N GLU A 109 9.94 23.05 -0.53
CA GLU A 109 10.51 24.41 -0.47
C GLU A 109 10.25 25.06 0.88
N THR A 110 9.17 24.67 1.55
CA THR A 110 8.76 25.28 2.82
C THR A 110 9.37 24.61 4.05
N GLY A 111 9.93 23.40 3.88
CA GLY A 111 10.36 22.57 5.00
C GLY A 111 9.20 21.92 5.76
N LYS A 112 7.99 21.89 5.16
CA LYS A 112 6.78 21.32 5.74
C LYS A 112 6.12 20.36 4.77
N ILE A 113 5.95 19.11 5.19
CA ILE A 113 5.31 18.07 4.39
C ILE A 113 4.17 17.40 5.16
N GLY A 114 3.13 17.00 4.45
CA GLY A 114 1.96 16.40 5.08
C GLY A 114 1.64 15.00 4.54
N ALA A 115 0.71 14.33 5.21
CA ALA A 115 0.05 13.15 4.64
C ALA A 115 -1.44 13.15 5.01
N VAL A 116 -2.27 12.68 4.06
CA VAL A 116 -3.67 12.35 4.27
C VAL A 116 -3.79 10.83 4.19
N ILE A 117 -4.17 10.22 5.31
CA ILE A 117 -4.27 8.77 5.48
C ILE A 117 -5.74 8.41 5.73
N GLY A 118 -6.18 7.24 5.24
CA GLY A 118 -7.57 6.82 5.35
C GLY A 118 -8.03 6.67 6.80
N GLN A 119 -7.70 5.57 7.43
CA GLN A 119 -8.09 5.27 8.82
C GLN A 119 -6.88 5.11 9.72
N ASP A 120 -7.05 5.41 11.01
CA ASP A 120 -6.05 5.15 12.04
C ASP A 120 -6.08 3.67 12.44
N MET A 121 -5.24 2.88 11.77
CA MET A 121 -5.10 1.45 11.98
C MET A 121 -3.65 1.01 11.77
N ALA A 122 -3.29 -0.15 12.33
CA ALA A 122 -1.90 -0.62 12.38
C ALA A 122 -1.19 -0.61 11.00
N GLN A 123 -1.87 -1.06 9.94
CA GLN A 123 -1.31 -1.05 8.58
C GLN A 123 -1.01 0.38 8.11
N ASN A 124 -1.98 1.27 8.24
CA ASN A 124 -1.83 2.66 7.81
C ASN A 124 -0.78 3.42 8.62
N ASN A 125 -0.62 3.04 9.89
CA ASN A 125 0.39 3.63 10.76
C ASN A 125 1.82 3.23 10.35
N ARG A 126 2.01 2.07 9.66
CA ARG A 126 3.31 1.76 9.06
C ARG A 126 3.67 2.69 7.90
N TYR A 127 2.70 3.09 7.05
CA TYR A 127 2.93 4.13 6.03
C TYR A 127 3.33 5.45 6.68
N ALA A 128 2.60 5.89 7.71
CA ALA A 128 2.88 7.13 8.42
C ALA A 128 4.27 7.14 9.07
N ALA A 129 4.63 6.03 9.75
CA ALA A 129 5.91 5.89 10.42
C ALA A 129 7.09 5.93 9.44
N GLY A 130 7.01 5.14 8.37
CA GLY A 130 8.04 5.15 7.32
C GLY A 130 8.22 6.51 6.67
N TYR A 131 7.11 7.22 6.38
CA TYR A 131 7.15 8.55 5.81
C TYR A 131 7.83 9.57 6.72
N GLU A 132 7.46 9.59 8.02
CA GLU A 132 8.11 10.46 9.01
C GLU A 132 9.61 10.15 9.17
N ASP A 133 9.97 8.86 9.23
CA ASP A 133 11.34 8.41 9.40
C ASP A 133 12.21 8.80 8.20
N GLY A 134 11.78 8.50 6.99
CA GLY A 134 12.50 8.86 5.76
C GLY A 134 12.63 10.37 5.58
N ALA A 135 11.59 11.13 5.90
CA ALA A 135 11.62 12.57 5.83
C ALA A 135 12.66 13.18 6.79
N LYS A 136 12.69 12.72 8.04
CA LYS A 136 13.65 13.17 9.04
C LYS A 136 15.09 12.71 8.75
N ALA A 137 15.26 11.56 8.14
CA ALA A 137 16.57 11.09 7.69
C ALA A 137 17.15 11.98 6.57
N ALA A 138 16.30 12.48 5.67
CA ALA A 138 16.71 13.38 4.59
C ALA A 138 16.89 14.83 5.06
N ASN A 139 16.04 15.29 5.99
CA ASN A 139 16.09 16.63 6.56
C ASN A 139 15.62 16.58 8.03
N PRO A 140 16.55 16.61 9.01
CA PRO A 140 16.20 16.53 10.43
C PRO A 140 15.28 17.65 10.93
N ASP A 141 15.26 18.80 10.26
CA ASP A 141 14.46 19.97 10.63
C ASP A 141 13.08 20.00 9.95
N ILE A 142 12.75 18.98 9.15
CA ILE A 142 11.48 18.91 8.43
C ILE A 142 10.29 18.81 9.39
N GLU A 143 9.25 19.61 9.15
CA GLU A 143 7.98 19.49 9.85
C GLU A 143 7.05 18.54 9.11
N VAL A 144 6.57 17.48 9.81
CA VAL A 144 5.69 16.47 9.23
C VAL A 144 4.34 16.50 9.93
N SER A 145 3.24 16.59 9.18
CA SER A 145 1.88 16.52 9.71
C SER A 145 1.09 15.39 9.07
N ILE A 146 0.54 14.49 9.87
CA ILE A 146 -0.27 13.36 9.42
C ILE A 146 -1.73 13.57 9.84
N MET A 147 -2.65 13.54 8.88
CA MET A 147 -4.08 13.66 9.09
C MET A 147 -4.81 12.38 8.66
N TYR A 148 -5.70 11.87 9.50
CA TYR A 148 -6.53 10.70 9.21
C TYR A 148 -7.93 11.16 8.78
N ALA A 149 -8.40 10.66 7.64
CA ALA A 149 -9.71 10.98 7.10
C ALA A 149 -10.86 10.25 7.81
N GLY A 150 -10.57 9.10 8.43
CA GLY A 150 -11.56 8.21 9.05
C GLY A 150 -12.31 7.34 8.04
N THR A 151 -11.98 7.44 6.74
CA THR A 151 -12.64 6.74 5.64
C THR A 151 -11.72 6.57 4.44
N PHE A 152 -12.04 5.60 3.55
CA PHE A 152 -11.38 5.40 2.25
C PHE A 152 -12.27 5.80 1.07
N GLU A 153 -13.53 6.21 1.29
CA GLU A 153 -14.56 6.35 0.26
C GLU A 153 -15.06 7.80 0.05
N ASP A 154 -14.40 8.80 0.68
CA ASP A 154 -14.85 10.20 0.66
C ASP A 154 -13.78 11.16 0.09
N PRO A 155 -13.74 11.38 -1.24
CA PRO A 155 -12.80 12.35 -1.85
C PRO A 155 -12.98 13.79 -1.35
N ALA A 156 -14.21 14.20 -0.97
CA ALA A 156 -14.44 15.54 -0.45
C ALA A 156 -13.73 15.75 0.90
N LYS A 157 -13.74 14.73 1.76
CA LYS A 157 -12.98 14.74 3.02
C LYS A 157 -11.48 14.78 2.77
N GLY A 158 -10.98 13.99 1.81
CA GLY A 158 -9.58 14.02 1.39
C GLY A 158 -9.13 15.40 0.93
N LYS A 159 -9.96 16.06 0.11
CA LYS A 159 -9.71 17.42 -0.36
C LYS A 159 -9.70 18.44 0.78
N GLU A 160 -10.65 18.37 1.70
CA GLU A 160 -10.72 19.24 2.90
C GLU A 160 -9.42 19.18 3.71
N LEU A 161 -8.94 17.96 3.98
CA LEU A 161 -7.71 17.74 4.75
C LEU A 161 -6.47 18.22 4.01
N ALA A 162 -6.38 17.94 2.71
CA ALA A 162 -5.26 18.41 1.89
C ALA A 162 -5.23 19.95 1.81
N LEU A 163 -6.36 20.61 1.60
CA LEU A 163 -6.45 22.06 1.63
C LEU A 163 -6.04 22.63 3.00
N THR A 164 -6.38 21.97 4.10
CA THR A 164 -5.95 22.36 5.44
C THR A 164 -4.43 22.33 5.58
N LEU A 165 -3.78 21.27 5.07
CA LEU A 165 -2.34 21.16 5.06
C LEU A 165 -1.70 22.24 4.18
N TYR A 166 -2.10 22.34 2.91
CA TYR A 166 -1.52 23.32 1.98
C TYR A 166 -1.69 24.76 2.48
N ASN A 167 -2.87 25.14 2.99
CA ASN A 167 -3.12 26.46 3.54
C ASN A 167 -2.31 26.75 4.84
N SER A 168 -1.80 25.69 5.50
CA SER A 168 -0.90 25.80 6.66
C SER A 168 0.58 25.81 6.26
N GLY A 169 0.87 25.87 4.96
CA GLY A 169 2.21 25.99 4.40
C GLY A 169 2.93 24.67 4.15
N TYR A 170 2.24 23.55 4.23
CA TYR A 170 2.77 22.25 3.78
C TYR A 170 2.69 22.22 2.25
N ASP A 171 3.79 21.92 1.57
CA ASP A 171 3.85 22.04 0.11
C ASP A 171 3.91 20.70 -0.63
N VAL A 172 4.19 19.60 0.09
CA VAL A 172 4.13 18.23 -0.45
C VAL A 172 3.21 17.39 0.45
N VAL A 173 2.16 16.79 -0.12
CA VAL A 173 1.21 15.96 0.63
C VAL A 173 1.18 14.54 0.07
N TYR A 174 1.49 13.57 0.93
CA TYR A 174 1.38 12.14 0.61
C TYR A 174 -0.07 11.66 0.81
N GLN A 175 -0.64 11.00 -0.18
CA GLN A 175 -1.96 10.39 -0.07
C GLN A 175 -1.83 8.88 0.21
N VAL A 176 -2.50 8.38 1.25
CA VAL A 176 -2.62 6.96 1.61
C VAL A 176 -4.08 6.70 2.01
N ALA A 177 -5.00 6.96 1.11
CA ALA A 177 -6.42 6.97 1.45
C ALA A 177 -7.36 6.45 0.34
N ALA A 178 -6.87 5.63 -0.58
CA ALA A 178 -7.63 5.06 -1.70
C ALA A 178 -8.49 6.13 -2.43
N LYS A 179 -9.80 5.94 -2.58
CA LYS A 179 -10.68 6.94 -3.23
C LYS A 179 -10.68 8.29 -2.52
N THR A 180 -10.62 8.31 -1.19
CA THR A 180 -10.48 9.56 -0.42
C THR A 180 -9.22 10.32 -0.85
N GLY A 181 -8.14 9.62 -1.18
CA GLY A 181 -6.89 10.19 -1.66
C GLY A 181 -7.00 10.96 -2.96
N LEU A 182 -8.00 10.68 -3.81
CA LEU A 182 -8.23 11.45 -5.04
C LEU A 182 -8.51 12.93 -4.74
N GLY A 183 -9.08 13.22 -3.58
CA GLY A 183 -9.28 14.59 -3.11
C GLY A 183 -7.99 15.38 -2.91
N VAL A 184 -6.87 14.71 -2.59
CA VAL A 184 -5.56 15.35 -2.45
C VAL A 184 -5.09 15.90 -3.79
N PHE A 185 -5.25 15.12 -4.88
CA PHE A 185 -4.92 15.57 -6.23
C PHE A 185 -5.80 16.75 -6.66
N GLU A 186 -7.10 16.72 -6.31
CA GLU A 186 -8.00 17.84 -6.60
C GLU A 186 -7.59 19.10 -5.86
N ALA A 187 -7.18 19.01 -4.60
CA ALA A 187 -6.69 20.14 -3.83
C ALA A 187 -5.40 20.73 -4.43
N ALA A 188 -4.42 19.90 -4.75
CA ALA A 188 -3.17 20.32 -5.37
C ALA A 188 -3.42 20.99 -6.73
N LYS A 189 -4.31 20.41 -7.55
CA LYS A 189 -4.73 20.97 -8.84
C LYS A 189 -5.38 22.34 -8.71
N GLU A 190 -6.24 22.52 -7.71
CA GLU A 190 -6.95 23.79 -7.46
C GLU A 190 -5.98 24.90 -7.05
N LEU A 191 -5.00 24.59 -6.23
CA LEU A 191 -4.00 25.53 -5.74
C LEU A 191 -2.88 25.80 -6.76
N GLY A 192 -2.61 24.85 -7.65
CA GLY A 192 -1.65 25.00 -8.75
C GLY A 192 -0.20 24.81 -8.33
N GLU A 193 0.69 25.52 -9.02
CA GLU A 193 2.15 25.44 -8.84
C GLU A 193 2.58 25.63 -7.37
N GLY A 194 3.61 24.86 -6.95
CA GLY A 194 4.09 24.89 -5.56
C GLY A 194 3.34 23.97 -4.60
N HIS A 195 2.34 23.21 -5.09
CA HIS A 195 1.59 22.25 -4.31
C HIS A 195 1.74 20.87 -4.95
N TYR A 196 2.42 19.97 -4.25
CA TYR A 196 2.82 18.66 -4.78
C TYR A 196 2.15 17.51 -4.05
N VAL A 197 2.04 16.39 -4.73
CA VAL A 197 1.48 15.14 -4.20
C VAL A 197 2.51 14.02 -4.30
N VAL A 198 2.55 13.16 -3.29
CA VAL A 198 3.13 11.82 -3.40
C VAL A 198 1.99 10.82 -3.55
N GLY A 199 2.05 9.98 -4.57
CA GLY A 199 1.08 8.92 -4.83
C GLY A 199 1.32 7.66 -3.98
N CYS A 200 0.37 6.74 -4.02
CA CYS A 200 0.41 5.48 -3.26
C CYS A 200 -0.03 4.29 -4.10
N ASP A 201 0.58 3.14 -3.86
CA ASP A 201 0.36 1.81 -4.40
C ASP A 201 0.74 1.63 -5.88
N ILE A 202 0.40 2.58 -6.74
CA ILE A 202 0.71 2.58 -8.17
C ILE A 202 1.32 3.91 -8.58
N ASP A 203 1.92 3.96 -9.77
CA ASP A 203 2.30 5.24 -10.35
C ASP A 203 1.06 6.11 -10.62
N GLN A 204 0.89 7.15 -9.82
CA GLN A 204 -0.21 8.11 -9.92
C GLN A 204 0.21 9.43 -10.61
N SER A 205 1.42 9.52 -11.14
CA SER A 205 1.90 10.70 -11.87
C SER A 205 0.99 11.12 -13.02
N PRO A 206 0.34 10.19 -13.77
CA PRO A 206 -0.58 10.56 -14.83
C PRO A 206 -1.87 11.26 -14.36
N LEU A 207 -2.23 11.14 -13.07
CA LEU A 207 -3.43 11.82 -12.53
C LEU A 207 -3.26 13.34 -12.46
N LEU A 208 -2.03 13.81 -12.22
CA LEU A 208 -1.73 15.24 -12.13
C LEU A 208 -0.28 15.52 -12.57
N PRO A 209 -0.02 15.48 -13.91
CA PRO A 209 1.32 15.67 -14.46
C PRO A 209 1.94 17.02 -14.07
N GLY A 210 3.15 16.99 -13.50
CA GLY A 210 3.88 18.17 -13.03
C GLY A 210 3.64 18.57 -11.59
N GLN A 211 2.74 17.88 -10.86
CA GLN A 211 2.53 18.09 -9.44
C GLN A 211 2.67 16.79 -8.60
N VAL A 212 2.78 15.62 -9.24
CA VAL A 212 3.07 14.35 -8.53
C VAL A 212 4.57 14.09 -8.60
N VAL A 213 5.23 14.18 -7.45
CA VAL A 213 6.70 14.01 -7.35
C VAL A 213 7.16 12.55 -7.38
N GLY A 214 6.22 11.64 -7.48
CA GLY A 214 6.42 10.19 -7.54
C GLY A 214 5.40 9.47 -6.69
N SER A 215 5.48 8.15 -6.66
CA SER A 215 4.51 7.30 -5.98
C SER A 215 5.20 6.17 -5.25
N GLN A 216 4.76 5.90 -4.03
CA GLN A 216 5.10 4.67 -3.34
C GLN A 216 4.41 3.50 -4.05
N ILE A 217 5.14 2.42 -4.30
CA ILE A 217 4.65 1.26 -5.05
C ILE A 217 4.48 0.07 -4.12
N THR A 218 3.32 -0.56 -4.22
CA THR A 218 3.02 -1.83 -3.53
C THR A 218 2.54 -2.85 -4.57
N PRO A 219 3.32 -3.89 -4.90
CA PRO A 219 3.01 -4.80 -6.00
C PRO A 219 2.01 -5.89 -5.57
N TYR A 220 0.79 -5.52 -5.22
CA TYR A 220 -0.28 -6.44 -4.82
C TYR A 220 -0.61 -7.47 -5.90
N ASP A 221 -0.50 -7.10 -7.15
CA ASP A 221 -0.65 -8.00 -8.30
C ASP A 221 0.38 -9.14 -8.28
N THR A 222 1.63 -8.80 -8.02
CA THR A 222 2.74 -9.77 -7.95
C THR A 222 2.54 -10.75 -6.78
N TRP A 223 2.03 -10.31 -5.65
CA TRP A 223 1.82 -11.17 -4.49
C TRP A 223 0.65 -12.13 -4.69
N VAL A 224 -0.46 -11.65 -5.22
CA VAL A 224 -1.61 -12.52 -5.57
C VAL A 224 -1.20 -13.52 -6.65
N TYR A 225 -0.52 -13.05 -7.70
CA TYR A 225 -0.01 -13.93 -8.74
C TYR A 225 0.90 -15.02 -8.18
N ALA A 226 1.85 -14.68 -7.29
CA ALA A 226 2.77 -15.63 -6.69
C ALA A 226 2.05 -16.71 -5.85
N ALA A 227 1.09 -16.32 -5.02
CA ALA A 227 0.31 -17.27 -4.21
C ALA A 227 -0.52 -18.22 -5.08
N MET A 228 -1.14 -17.72 -6.15
CA MET A 228 -1.89 -18.55 -7.11
C MET A 228 -0.99 -19.47 -7.93
N LYS A 229 0.17 -18.99 -8.36
CA LYS A 229 1.19 -19.79 -9.03
C LYS A 229 1.66 -20.95 -8.15
N ASP A 230 2.02 -20.65 -6.90
CA ASP A 230 2.46 -21.69 -5.96
C ASP A 230 1.37 -22.73 -5.73
N TYR A 231 0.11 -22.32 -5.69
CA TYR A 231 -1.01 -23.25 -5.64
C TYR A 231 -1.10 -24.12 -6.90
N ALA A 232 -1.04 -23.52 -8.09
CA ALA A 232 -1.12 -24.25 -9.36
C ALA A 232 0.01 -25.26 -9.54
N GLU A 233 1.21 -24.91 -9.08
CA GLU A 233 2.40 -25.77 -9.15
C GLU A 233 2.48 -26.80 -8.00
N GLY A 234 1.49 -26.83 -7.09
CA GLY A 234 1.49 -27.73 -5.92
C GLY A 234 2.54 -27.37 -4.87
N LYS A 235 3.00 -26.13 -4.86
CA LYS A 235 4.03 -25.59 -3.96
C LYS A 235 3.47 -24.68 -2.84
N PHE A 236 2.15 -24.54 -2.77
CA PHE A 236 1.54 -23.68 -1.75
C PHE A 236 1.86 -24.18 -0.33
N GLU A 237 2.56 -23.37 0.44
CA GLU A 237 2.94 -23.64 1.82
C GLU A 237 2.21 -22.71 2.78
N GLY A 238 1.26 -23.24 3.55
CA GLY A 238 0.56 -22.52 4.61
C GLY A 238 1.24 -22.68 5.98
N GLY A 239 0.54 -22.27 7.03
CA GLY A 239 1.02 -22.34 8.42
C GLY A 239 1.98 -21.22 8.80
N ARG A 240 2.16 -20.22 7.94
CA ARG A 240 3.10 -19.13 8.12
C ARG A 240 2.58 -17.80 7.57
N THR A 241 3.15 -16.73 8.07
CA THR A 241 3.01 -15.40 7.48
C THR A 241 4.27 -15.07 6.70
N GLU A 242 4.09 -14.59 5.49
CA GLU A 242 5.17 -14.20 4.62
C GLU A 242 5.32 -12.68 4.63
N ALA A 243 6.55 -12.20 4.90
CA ALA A 243 6.84 -10.77 4.87
C ALA A 243 7.16 -10.33 3.43
N PHE A 244 6.30 -9.50 2.86
CA PHE A 244 6.54 -8.86 1.58
C PHE A 244 7.30 -7.55 1.79
N SER A 245 8.61 -7.61 1.54
CA SER A 245 9.54 -6.50 1.67
C SER A 245 10.14 -6.15 0.31
N MET A 246 10.75 -5.00 0.24
CA MET A 246 11.47 -4.54 -0.96
C MET A 246 12.56 -5.52 -1.44
N LYS A 247 13.15 -6.32 -0.52
CA LYS A 247 14.14 -7.36 -0.85
C LYS A 247 13.58 -8.51 -1.67
N ARG A 248 12.29 -8.76 -1.57
CA ARG A 248 11.67 -9.98 -2.07
C ARG A 248 11.04 -9.84 -3.44
N THR A 249 10.44 -8.70 -3.72
CA THR A 249 9.64 -8.48 -4.91
C THR A 249 10.17 -7.33 -5.73
N ASP A 250 10.45 -7.60 -6.99
CA ASP A 250 10.72 -6.54 -7.95
C ASP A 250 9.48 -5.64 -8.06
N GLY A 251 9.68 -4.34 -7.99
CA GLY A 251 8.62 -3.35 -8.13
C GLY A 251 8.11 -2.73 -6.82
N ALA A 252 8.35 -3.34 -5.62
CA ALA A 252 8.08 -2.64 -4.37
C ALA A 252 9.05 -1.47 -4.20
N GLY A 253 8.55 -0.35 -3.65
CA GLY A 253 9.41 0.78 -3.34
C GLY A 253 8.82 2.12 -3.72
N PHE A 254 9.51 2.87 -4.56
CA PHE A 254 9.12 4.21 -4.97
C PHE A 254 9.46 4.43 -6.44
N ASP A 255 8.47 4.89 -7.21
CA ASP A 255 8.64 5.30 -8.60
C ASP A 255 8.58 6.83 -8.71
N PHE A 256 9.55 7.37 -9.43
CA PHE A 256 9.55 8.79 -9.78
C PHE A 256 8.49 9.11 -10.84
N ASP A 257 8.18 10.41 -11.00
CA ASP A 257 7.25 10.88 -12.03
C ASP A 257 7.54 10.27 -13.40
N SER A 258 6.64 9.44 -13.90
CA SER A 258 6.72 8.78 -15.21
C SER A 258 6.36 9.72 -16.35
N THR A 259 5.70 10.84 -16.09
CA THR A 259 5.29 11.81 -17.11
C THR A 259 6.44 12.70 -17.57
N GLY A 260 7.54 12.74 -16.81
CA GLY A 260 8.72 13.58 -17.07
C GLY A 260 8.45 15.08 -16.93
N LYS A 261 7.41 15.46 -16.18
CA LYS A 261 7.03 16.87 -15.97
C LYS A 261 7.61 17.46 -14.69
N ILE A 262 8.06 16.63 -13.76
CA ILE A 262 8.73 17.08 -12.53
C ILE A 262 10.21 17.35 -12.79
N THR A 263 10.67 18.52 -12.39
CA THR A 263 12.11 18.81 -12.28
C THR A 263 12.54 18.55 -10.85
N TYR A 264 13.32 17.50 -10.65
CA TYR A 264 13.87 17.17 -9.34
C TYR A 264 15.04 18.07 -9.00
N LYS A 265 15.16 18.45 -7.74
CA LYS A 265 16.37 19.12 -7.22
C LYS A 265 17.57 18.17 -7.33
N ASP A 266 18.76 18.74 -7.40
CA ASP A 266 20.01 17.97 -7.49
C ASP A 266 20.13 17.02 -6.28
N GLY A 267 20.51 15.76 -6.55
CA GLY A 267 20.74 14.73 -5.55
C GLY A 267 19.49 14.02 -5.03
N VAL A 268 18.26 14.44 -5.38
CA VAL A 268 17.03 13.78 -4.91
C VAL A 268 17.00 12.32 -5.33
N LYS A 269 17.18 12.05 -6.63
CA LYS A 269 17.13 10.68 -7.14
C LYS A 269 18.25 9.80 -6.57
N ASP A 270 19.44 10.35 -6.45
CA ASP A 270 20.61 9.63 -5.92
C ASP A 270 20.36 9.22 -4.45
N MET A 271 19.84 10.12 -3.62
CA MET A 271 19.56 9.85 -2.22
C MET A 271 18.43 8.83 -2.04
N VAL A 272 17.41 8.85 -2.90
CA VAL A 272 16.33 7.87 -2.87
C VAL A 272 16.85 6.48 -3.24
N GLU A 273 17.65 6.36 -4.31
CA GLU A 273 18.26 5.08 -4.72
C GLU A 273 19.24 4.57 -3.67
N GLU A 274 20.09 5.43 -3.08
CA GLU A 274 20.97 5.05 -1.98
C GLU A 274 20.19 4.54 -0.77
N SER A 275 19.11 5.22 -0.42
CA SER A 275 18.22 4.79 0.68
C SER A 275 17.57 3.43 0.39
N LYS A 276 17.12 3.21 -0.85
CA LYS A 276 16.58 1.93 -1.31
C LYS A 276 17.61 0.80 -1.17
N GLU A 277 18.84 1.01 -1.62
CA GLU A 277 19.93 0.04 -1.49
C GLU A 277 20.21 -0.29 -0.02
N LYS A 278 20.23 0.71 0.85
CA LYS A 278 20.44 0.54 2.29
C LYS A 278 19.30 -0.21 2.98
N ILE A 279 18.05 0.02 2.58
CA ILE A 279 16.89 -0.77 3.04
C ILE A 279 17.03 -2.22 2.55
N MET A 280 17.34 -2.43 1.29
CA MET A 280 17.53 -3.76 0.71
C MET A 280 18.68 -4.53 1.38
N SER A 281 19.78 -3.88 1.72
CA SER A 281 20.91 -4.49 2.47
C SER A 281 20.58 -4.73 3.94
N GLY A 282 19.59 -4.01 4.50
CA GLY A 282 19.25 -4.03 5.92
C GLY A 282 20.10 -3.08 6.77
N GLU A 283 20.85 -2.17 6.16
CA GLU A 283 21.55 -1.09 6.84
C GLU A 283 20.55 -0.06 7.40
N ILE A 284 19.50 0.24 6.64
CA ILE A 284 18.35 1.01 7.12
C ILE A 284 17.20 0.02 7.35
N VAL A 285 16.58 0.12 8.53
CA VAL A 285 15.35 -0.59 8.89
C VAL A 285 14.31 0.48 9.23
N PRO A 286 13.45 0.85 8.25
CA PRO A 286 12.46 1.89 8.47
C PRO A 286 11.53 1.60 9.64
N GLU A 287 11.21 2.64 10.39
CA GLU A 287 10.31 2.56 11.53
C GLU A 287 8.89 2.12 11.11
N SER A 288 8.33 1.20 11.87
CA SER A 288 6.96 0.72 11.68
C SER A 288 5.95 1.29 12.67
N VAL A 289 6.44 2.04 13.67
CA VAL A 289 5.66 2.71 14.71
C VAL A 289 6.11 4.17 14.76
N ARG A 290 5.16 5.10 14.78
CA ARG A 290 5.47 6.52 14.86
C ARG A 290 6.11 6.87 16.21
N GLU A 291 7.00 7.86 16.21
CA GLU A 291 7.70 8.28 17.43
C GLU A 291 6.74 8.71 18.55
N LYS A 292 5.63 9.38 18.21
CA LYS A 292 4.60 9.77 19.18
C LYS A 292 3.83 8.61 19.82
N ASP A 293 3.91 7.41 19.22
CA ASP A 293 3.17 6.21 19.64
C ASP A 293 4.11 5.17 20.34
N LYS A 294 5.41 5.51 20.45
CA LYS A 294 6.41 4.74 21.20
C LYS A 294 6.36 5.09 22.68
#